data_be580044f0950cb9db4cf40415b19dd4
#
_entry.id   be580044f0950cb9db4cf40415b19dd4
#
_cell.length_a   1.000
_cell.length_b   1.000
_cell.length_c   1.000
_cell.angle_alpha   90.00
_cell.angle_beta   90.00
_cell.angle_gamma   90.00
#
_symmetry.space_group_name_H-M   'P 1'
#
loop_
_entity.id
_entity.type
_entity.pdbx_description
1 polymer ?
#
loop_
_entity_poly.entity_id
_entity_poly.type
_entity_poly.pdbx_seq_one_letter_code
_entity_poly.pdbx_strand_id
1 'polypeptide(L)'
;MTDRLGSGAMTNSLEDLAEADTFLIVGSNPAAQQPIAFNSYVRPAVNGGATLIHVDPRANRTTRAADIHLAPRPGSDALVATLLAAIAREEELIDREFLAERTAGFEEYERALAGLDVPVFADRAAIDRGQLRAAARAFGSVERGAVLLGTGVEADDHCGTEAADALLDLCLLTGNLGKPGTGMNPLRGLVNEQGANDVGARPHTLPGYRPVSDADVRARLEREWGIEIPASPGYSEPEAVREFGSGVRGAYVLAENPAVTKTDTQGVARGVRNLDFLLVQELFPTETTAYADVVLPASAAAEKEGTVTNLDRQVQRLWPLRAPPGEARRDFDVLRTIGARLTDLPFAYAEPSEVFREMTRVNSLYAGMDYAAIDRGSQRWPFEGATEGTAVLHRDRFANGQRRVRFAPESIPATPAAGGSDGTTAATDDELVLLTRNQVNEARPTKAEDEERSLQIHPADALEAGVVDGESIVVENDHGALRPTARITDRVRERTVFLGANAAAPLVAGERTRVRVRADS
;
A
#
# COMPACT_ATOMS: atom_id res chain seq x y z
N MET A 1 -1.21 -6.99 -9.13
CA MET A 1 -1.94 -6.10 -10.05
C MET A 1 -1.10 -5.69 -11.26
N THR A 2 0.06 -5.07 -11.11
CA THR A 2 0.87 -4.58 -12.26
C THR A 2 1.17 -5.67 -13.28
N ASP A 3 1.62 -6.83 -12.84
CA ASP A 3 1.99 -7.94 -13.73
C ASP A 3 0.78 -8.54 -14.47
N ARG A 4 -0.36 -8.63 -13.80
CA ARG A 4 -1.57 -9.25 -14.35
C ARG A 4 -2.45 -8.29 -15.14
N LEU A 5 -2.60 -7.04 -14.67
CA LEU A 5 -3.46 -6.02 -15.29
C LEU A 5 -2.67 -4.99 -16.13
N GLY A 6 -1.36 -4.85 -15.89
CA GLY A 6 -0.51 -3.83 -16.51
C GLY A 6 -0.53 -2.48 -15.79
N SER A 7 -1.18 -2.37 -14.63
CA SER A 7 -1.24 -1.19 -13.80
C SER A 7 -1.49 -1.57 -12.35
N GLY A 8 -0.83 -0.86 -11.43
CA GLY A 8 -1.04 -0.99 -9.99
C GLY A 8 -1.91 0.12 -9.38
N ALA A 9 -2.59 0.91 -10.21
CA ALA A 9 -3.46 1.99 -9.77
C ALA A 9 -4.88 1.51 -9.45
N MET A 10 -5.66 2.38 -8.78
CA MET A 10 -7.11 2.17 -8.65
C MET A 10 -7.76 1.93 -10.01
N THR A 11 -8.58 0.90 -10.13
CA THR A 11 -9.25 0.59 -11.39
C THR A 11 -10.44 1.52 -11.67
N ASN A 12 -11.01 2.09 -10.63
CA ASN A 12 -12.16 2.98 -10.69
C ASN A 12 -11.84 4.35 -10.08
N SER A 13 -12.59 5.38 -10.43
CA SER A 13 -12.47 6.69 -9.80
C SER A 13 -13.16 6.72 -8.43
N LEU A 14 -12.85 7.72 -7.63
CA LEU A 14 -13.52 7.91 -6.33
C LEU A 14 -15.01 8.20 -6.49
N GLU A 15 -15.37 9.02 -7.50
CA GLU A 15 -16.76 9.33 -7.82
C GLU A 15 -17.53 8.07 -8.20
N ASP A 16 -16.91 7.19 -8.98
CA ASP A 16 -17.50 5.94 -9.45
C ASP A 16 -17.74 4.95 -8.29
N LEU A 17 -16.89 4.96 -7.27
CA LEU A 17 -17.10 4.14 -6.07
C LEU A 17 -18.42 4.45 -5.33
N ALA A 18 -18.98 5.66 -5.47
CA ALA A 18 -20.27 5.98 -4.88
C ALA A 18 -21.43 5.14 -5.43
N GLU A 19 -21.23 4.46 -6.56
CA GLU A 19 -22.21 3.56 -7.17
C GLU A 19 -22.12 2.10 -6.66
N ALA A 20 -21.15 1.78 -5.80
CA ALA A 20 -20.98 0.41 -5.30
C ALA A 20 -22.14 -0.05 -4.41
N ASP A 21 -22.55 -1.31 -4.58
CA ASP A 21 -23.55 -1.97 -3.74
C ASP A 21 -22.91 -2.64 -2.51
N THR A 22 -21.63 -3.02 -2.63
CA THR A 22 -20.84 -3.59 -1.53
C THR A 22 -19.39 -3.14 -1.61
N PHE A 23 -18.84 -2.77 -0.45
CA PHE A 23 -17.42 -2.52 -0.26
C PHE A 23 -16.77 -3.65 0.54
N LEU A 24 -15.67 -4.19 0.04
CA LEU A 24 -14.76 -5.07 0.76
C LEU A 24 -13.46 -4.28 1.04
N ILE A 25 -13.30 -3.80 2.26
CA ILE A 25 -12.13 -3.02 2.68
C ILE A 25 -11.17 -3.92 3.46
N VAL A 26 -9.96 -4.11 2.96
CA VAL A 26 -8.98 -5.07 3.50
C VAL A 26 -7.70 -4.36 3.92
N GLY A 27 -7.25 -4.59 5.16
CA GLY A 27 -5.98 -4.07 5.69
C GLY A 27 -5.84 -2.56 5.59
N SER A 28 -6.94 -1.82 5.79
CA SER A 28 -6.98 -0.37 5.62
C SER A 28 -7.94 0.31 6.61
N ASN A 29 -7.62 1.55 6.96
CA ASN A 29 -8.49 2.40 7.80
C ASN A 29 -8.81 3.73 7.10
N PRO A 30 -9.52 3.72 5.93
CA PRO A 30 -9.78 4.93 5.17
C PRO A 30 -10.59 5.98 5.92
N ALA A 31 -11.42 5.60 6.90
CA ALA A 31 -12.13 6.55 7.75
C ALA A 31 -11.18 7.45 8.59
N ALA A 32 -9.92 7.04 8.76
CA ALA A 32 -8.90 7.82 9.45
C ALA A 32 -7.79 8.32 8.51
N GLN A 33 -7.37 7.50 7.54
CA GLN A 33 -6.19 7.76 6.70
C GLN A 33 -6.55 8.48 5.38
N GLN A 34 -7.71 8.17 4.78
CA GLN A 34 -8.23 8.84 3.58
C GLN A 34 -9.65 9.41 3.88
N PRO A 35 -9.77 10.31 4.88
CA PRO A 35 -11.08 10.74 5.39
C PRO A 35 -11.93 11.45 4.33
N ILE A 36 -11.32 12.13 3.37
CA ILE A 36 -12.04 12.78 2.26
C ILE A 36 -12.68 11.71 1.36
N ALA A 37 -11.90 10.74 0.89
CA ALA A 37 -12.40 9.65 0.06
C ALA A 37 -13.50 8.86 0.77
N PHE A 38 -13.27 8.50 2.04
CA PHE A 38 -14.23 7.72 2.82
C PHE A 38 -15.53 8.49 3.08
N ASN A 39 -15.45 9.75 3.53
CA ASN A 39 -16.64 10.51 3.92
C ASN A 39 -17.42 11.07 2.71
N SER A 40 -16.75 11.30 1.56
CA SER A 40 -17.40 11.86 0.38
C SER A 40 -18.03 10.80 -0.53
N TYR A 41 -17.47 9.57 -0.55
CA TYR A 41 -17.91 8.54 -1.51
C TYR A 41 -18.37 7.25 -0.82
N VAL A 42 -17.56 6.65 0.04
CA VAL A 42 -17.88 5.35 0.67
C VAL A 42 -19.03 5.49 1.68
N ARG A 43 -18.91 6.42 2.63
CA ARG A 43 -19.94 6.60 3.68
C ARG A 43 -21.30 6.98 3.14
N PRO A 44 -21.45 7.88 2.14
CA PRO A 44 -22.76 8.16 1.54
C PRO A 44 -23.38 6.93 0.86
N ALA A 45 -22.60 6.10 0.17
CA ALA A 45 -23.08 4.86 -0.42
C ALA A 45 -23.56 3.87 0.65
N VAL A 46 -22.81 3.69 1.74
CA VAL A 46 -23.18 2.83 2.89
C VAL A 46 -24.45 3.36 3.55
N ASN A 47 -24.57 4.67 3.77
CA ASN A 47 -25.81 5.29 4.30
C ASN A 47 -27.00 5.14 3.33
N GLY A 48 -26.73 4.98 2.03
CA GLY A 48 -27.70 4.70 0.98
C GLY A 48 -28.12 3.23 0.86
N GLY A 49 -27.50 2.34 1.64
CA GLY A 49 -27.83 0.91 1.67
C GLY A 49 -26.75 -0.03 1.12
N ALA A 50 -25.60 0.49 0.68
CA ALA A 50 -24.48 -0.36 0.33
C ALA A 50 -23.93 -1.08 1.57
N THR A 51 -23.53 -2.34 1.43
CA THR A 51 -22.93 -3.14 2.51
C THR A 51 -21.44 -2.82 2.63
N LEU A 52 -20.94 -2.64 3.85
CA LEU A 52 -19.51 -2.50 4.12
C LEU A 52 -18.98 -3.72 4.89
N ILE A 53 -18.07 -4.46 4.25
CA ILE A 53 -17.31 -5.55 4.84
C ILE A 53 -15.91 -5.02 5.14
N HIS A 54 -15.48 -5.13 6.40
CA HIS A 54 -14.14 -4.71 6.82
C HIS A 54 -13.32 -5.90 7.30
N VAL A 55 -12.17 -6.12 6.69
CA VAL A 55 -11.20 -7.16 7.04
C VAL A 55 -9.97 -6.49 7.64
N ASP A 56 -9.81 -6.61 8.96
CA ASP A 56 -8.69 -6.00 9.70
C ASP A 56 -8.58 -6.73 11.05
N PRO A 57 -7.39 -7.17 11.48
CA PRO A 57 -7.23 -7.82 12.78
C PRO A 57 -7.59 -6.93 13.97
N ARG A 58 -7.70 -5.61 13.75
CA ARG A 58 -8.04 -4.61 14.75
C ARG A 58 -9.29 -3.83 14.38
N ALA A 59 -10.25 -3.72 15.29
CA ALA A 59 -11.38 -2.82 15.12
C ALA A 59 -10.92 -1.34 15.20
N ASN A 60 -11.17 -0.59 14.12
CA ASN A 60 -10.72 0.79 13.95
C ASN A 60 -11.89 1.73 13.57
N ARG A 61 -11.60 2.95 13.05
CA ARG A 61 -12.66 3.90 12.66
C ARG A 61 -13.51 3.40 11.49
N THR A 62 -12.92 2.66 10.56
CA THR A 62 -13.64 2.06 9.43
C THR A 62 -14.58 0.96 9.91
N THR A 63 -14.15 0.14 10.86
CA THR A 63 -14.97 -0.92 11.46
C THR A 63 -16.28 -0.40 12.05
N ARG A 64 -16.29 0.83 12.58
CA ARG A 64 -17.51 1.44 13.14
C ARG A 64 -18.62 1.69 12.11
N ALA A 65 -18.26 1.72 10.84
CA ALA A 65 -19.21 1.90 9.74
C ALA A 65 -19.49 0.58 9.01
N ALA A 66 -18.82 -0.51 9.40
CA ALA A 66 -18.95 -1.80 8.75
C ALA A 66 -20.18 -2.57 9.27
N ASP A 67 -20.87 -3.23 8.35
CA ASP A 67 -21.94 -4.18 8.63
C ASP A 67 -21.37 -5.54 9.04
N ILE A 68 -20.22 -5.91 8.46
CA ILE A 68 -19.50 -7.16 8.74
C ILE A 68 -18.03 -6.85 9.03
N HIS A 69 -17.53 -7.30 10.19
CA HIS A 69 -16.11 -7.21 10.54
C HIS A 69 -15.51 -8.61 10.63
N LEU A 70 -14.58 -8.90 9.75
CA LEU A 70 -13.76 -10.10 9.81
C LEU A 70 -12.41 -9.71 10.42
N ALA A 71 -12.09 -10.28 11.59
CA ALA A 71 -10.84 -10.03 12.30
C ALA A 71 -9.90 -11.25 12.18
N PRO A 72 -9.20 -11.44 11.06
CA PRO A 72 -8.33 -12.59 10.83
C PRO A 72 -7.08 -12.53 11.70
N ARG A 73 -6.37 -13.66 11.80
CA ARG A 73 -4.99 -13.64 12.26
C ARG A 73 -4.14 -12.80 11.31
N PRO A 74 -3.19 -11.99 11.83
CA PRO A 74 -2.26 -11.24 10.99
C PRO A 74 -1.56 -12.14 9.96
N GLY A 75 -1.50 -11.68 8.70
CA GLY A 75 -0.94 -12.44 7.59
C GLY A 75 -1.86 -13.51 7.01
N SER A 76 -3.16 -13.45 7.29
CA SER A 76 -4.17 -14.35 6.71
C SER A 76 -4.98 -13.70 5.58
N ASP A 77 -4.58 -12.55 5.05
CA ASP A 77 -5.37 -11.79 4.07
C ASP A 77 -5.60 -12.58 2.77
N ALA A 78 -4.56 -13.22 2.24
CA ALA A 78 -4.66 -14.10 1.08
C ALA A 78 -5.63 -15.27 1.33
N LEU A 79 -5.55 -15.85 2.51
CA LEU A 79 -6.44 -16.94 2.92
C LEU A 79 -7.90 -16.49 3.03
N VAL A 80 -8.15 -15.31 3.61
CA VAL A 80 -9.49 -14.73 3.70
C VAL A 80 -10.08 -14.50 2.31
N ALA A 81 -9.33 -13.86 1.40
CA ALA A 81 -9.78 -13.63 0.03
C ALA A 81 -10.08 -14.93 -0.71
N THR A 82 -9.22 -15.95 -0.55
CA THR A 82 -9.42 -17.28 -1.14
C THR A 82 -10.66 -17.99 -0.56
N LEU A 83 -10.90 -17.88 0.75
CA LEU A 83 -12.09 -18.45 1.38
C LEU A 83 -13.38 -17.78 0.90
N LEU A 84 -13.38 -16.44 0.72
CA LEU A 84 -14.50 -15.72 0.12
C LEU A 84 -14.77 -16.22 -1.31
N ALA A 85 -13.72 -16.41 -2.11
CA ALA A 85 -13.82 -16.96 -3.47
C ALA A 85 -14.34 -18.41 -3.47
N ALA A 86 -13.86 -19.25 -2.55
CA ALA A 86 -14.31 -20.64 -2.43
C ALA A 86 -15.80 -20.74 -2.09
N ILE A 87 -16.27 -19.89 -1.17
CA ILE A 87 -17.70 -19.83 -0.79
C ILE A 87 -18.53 -19.24 -1.94
N ALA A 88 -18.07 -18.19 -2.61
CA ALA A 88 -18.75 -17.62 -3.77
C ALA A 88 -18.92 -18.67 -4.89
N ARG A 89 -17.90 -19.50 -5.12
CA ARG A 89 -17.96 -20.62 -6.06
C ARG A 89 -18.90 -21.72 -5.58
N GLU A 90 -18.86 -22.12 -4.29
CA GLU A 90 -19.73 -23.15 -3.70
C GLU A 90 -21.22 -22.78 -3.81
N GLU A 91 -21.53 -21.49 -3.62
CA GLU A 91 -22.90 -20.96 -3.63
C GLU A 91 -23.33 -20.40 -5.00
N GLU A 92 -22.57 -20.67 -6.06
CA GLU A 92 -22.83 -20.21 -7.45
C GLU A 92 -22.96 -18.69 -7.60
N LEU A 93 -22.26 -17.93 -6.75
CA LEU A 93 -22.21 -16.46 -6.76
C LEU A 93 -21.07 -15.96 -7.70
N ILE A 94 -21.04 -16.49 -8.92
CA ILE A 94 -19.97 -16.24 -9.91
C ILE A 94 -20.56 -15.71 -11.22
N ASP A 95 -19.83 -14.82 -11.88
CA ASP A 95 -20.22 -14.24 -13.17
C ASP A 95 -19.68 -15.10 -14.34
N ARG A 96 -20.44 -16.08 -14.79
CA ARG A 96 -20.02 -17.03 -15.84
C ARG A 96 -19.79 -16.36 -17.20
N GLU A 97 -20.49 -15.28 -17.52
CA GLU A 97 -20.32 -14.54 -18.76
C GLU A 97 -18.97 -13.80 -18.75
N PHE A 98 -18.70 -13.07 -17.68
CA PHE A 98 -17.41 -12.41 -17.49
C PHE A 98 -16.25 -13.40 -17.50
N LEU A 99 -16.40 -14.54 -16.82
CA LEU A 99 -15.38 -15.60 -16.79
C LEU A 99 -15.06 -16.11 -18.19
N ALA A 100 -16.06 -16.37 -19.00
CA ALA A 100 -15.88 -16.87 -20.36
C ALA A 100 -15.21 -15.84 -21.29
N GLU A 101 -15.56 -14.58 -21.17
CA GLU A 101 -15.10 -13.53 -22.07
C GLU A 101 -13.77 -12.89 -21.64
N ARG A 102 -13.58 -12.68 -20.33
CA ARG A 102 -12.54 -11.81 -19.81
C ARG A 102 -11.43 -12.52 -19.04
N THR A 103 -11.55 -13.84 -18.81
CA THR A 103 -10.56 -14.58 -18.03
C THR A 103 -9.95 -15.76 -18.77
N ALA A 104 -8.85 -16.28 -18.24
CA ALA A 104 -8.18 -17.50 -18.64
C ALA A 104 -7.76 -18.32 -17.43
N GLY A 105 -7.71 -19.64 -17.53
CA GLY A 105 -7.27 -20.53 -16.46
C GLY A 105 -8.32 -20.75 -15.36
N PHE A 106 -9.58 -20.40 -15.61
CA PHE A 106 -10.65 -20.55 -14.62
C PHE A 106 -10.86 -22.01 -14.17
N GLU A 107 -10.82 -22.98 -15.11
CA GLU A 107 -11.03 -24.41 -14.77
C GLU A 107 -9.95 -24.95 -13.79
N GLU A 108 -8.72 -24.47 -13.90
CA GLU A 108 -7.62 -24.82 -13.00
C GLU A 108 -7.83 -24.20 -11.61
N TYR A 109 -8.19 -22.92 -11.58
CA TYR A 109 -8.51 -22.18 -10.37
C TYR A 109 -9.74 -22.76 -9.66
N GLU A 110 -10.81 -23.07 -10.39
CA GLU A 110 -12.02 -23.69 -9.85
C GLU A 110 -11.74 -25.05 -9.19
N ARG A 111 -10.89 -25.90 -9.82
CA ARG A 111 -10.48 -27.17 -9.23
C ARG A 111 -9.68 -26.99 -7.93
N ALA A 112 -8.80 -25.99 -7.89
CA ALA A 112 -8.03 -25.69 -6.71
C ALA A 112 -8.94 -25.20 -5.57
N LEU A 113 -9.89 -24.29 -5.84
CA LEU A 113 -10.91 -23.87 -4.85
C LEU A 113 -11.77 -25.03 -4.35
N ALA A 114 -12.17 -25.96 -5.24
CA ALA A 114 -12.99 -27.11 -4.87
C ALA A 114 -12.27 -28.09 -3.93
N GLY A 115 -10.95 -28.09 -3.94
CA GLY A 115 -10.11 -28.89 -3.03
C GLY A 115 -9.91 -28.28 -1.64
N LEU A 116 -10.39 -27.06 -1.42
CA LEU A 116 -10.16 -26.34 -0.17
C LEU A 116 -11.16 -26.76 0.92
N ASP A 117 -10.66 -27.15 2.09
CA ASP A 117 -11.50 -27.39 3.27
C ASP A 117 -11.81 -26.06 3.98
N VAL A 118 -12.89 -25.40 3.53
CA VAL A 118 -13.30 -24.08 4.05
C VAL A 118 -13.40 -24.05 5.58
N PRO A 119 -14.02 -25.02 6.27
CA PRO A 119 -14.03 -25.09 7.71
C PRO A 119 -12.65 -25.06 8.37
N VAL A 120 -11.74 -25.91 7.92
CA VAL A 120 -10.37 -26.02 8.47
C VAL A 120 -9.60 -24.72 8.27
N PHE A 121 -9.69 -24.13 7.09
CA PHE A 121 -8.98 -22.89 6.79
C PHE A 121 -9.60 -21.66 7.46
N ALA A 122 -10.93 -21.61 7.69
CA ALA A 122 -11.56 -20.56 8.47
C ALA A 122 -11.09 -20.59 9.94
N ASP A 123 -10.97 -21.80 10.53
CA ASP A 123 -10.41 -21.97 11.88
C ASP A 123 -8.93 -21.55 11.93
N ARG A 124 -8.16 -21.83 10.87
CA ARG A 124 -6.76 -21.39 10.75
C ARG A 124 -6.65 -19.86 10.69
N ALA A 125 -7.50 -19.20 9.91
CA ALA A 125 -7.60 -17.73 9.88
C ALA A 125 -8.22 -17.17 11.17
N ALA A 126 -8.79 -18.03 12.01
CA ALA A 126 -9.56 -17.72 13.20
C ALA A 126 -10.71 -16.73 12.93
N ILE A 127 -11.49 -17.03 11.92
CA ILE A 127 -12.68 -16.29 11.51
C ILE A 127 -13.92 -17.12 11.76
N ASP A 128 -14.98 -16.48 12.27
CA ASP A 128 -16.29 -17.12 12.38
C ASP A 128 -16.83 -17.51 11.00
N ARG A 129 -17.20 -18.77 10.85
CA ARG A 129 -17.64 -19.33 9.57
C ARG A 129 -18.96 -18.72 9.09
N GLY A 130 -19.82 -18.28 10.01
CA GLY A 130 -21.09 -17.62 9.68
C GLY A 130 -20.86 -16.22 9.13
N GLN A 131 -19.97 -15.44 9.77
CA GLN A 131 -19.57 -14.12 9.28
C GLN A 131 -18.85 -14.21 7.94
N LEU A 132 -17.98 -15.21 7.76
CA LEU A 132 -17.27 -15.43 6.50
C LEU A 132 -18.26 -15.71 5.34
N ARG A 133 -19.26 -16.59 5.57
CA ARG A 133 -20.31 -16.85 4.57
C ARG A 133 -21.18 -15.63 4.31
N ALA A 134 -21.51 -14.85 5.35
CA ALA A 134 -22.27 -13.61 5.19
C ALA A 134 -21.50 -12.61 4.32
N ALA A 135 -20.19 -12.46 4.54
CA ALA A 135 -19.32 -11.60 3.74
C ALA A 135 -19.24 -12.07 2.28
N ALA A 136 -19.03 -13.36 2.04
CA ALA A 136 -18.98 -13.93 0.69
C ALA A 136 -20.29 -13.70 -0.08
N ARG A 137 -21.44 -13.89 0.56
CA ARG A 137 -22.76 -13.62 -0.02
C ARG A 137 -22.95 -12.14 -0.30
N ALA A 138 -22.62 -11.27 0.65
CA ALA A 138 -22.77 -9.83 0.49
C ALA A 138 -21.92 -9.29 -0.67
N PHE A 139 -20.74 -9.86 -0.93
CA PHE A 139 -19.87 -9.43 -2.04
C PHE A 139 -20.21 -10.13 -3.37
N GLY A 140 -20.52 -11.43 -3.33
CA GLY A 140 -20.71 -12.24 -4.54
C GLY A 140 -22.10 -12.13 -5.17
N SER A 141 -23.14 -11.67 -4.41
CA SER A 141 -24.51 -11.59 -4.93
C SER A 141 -24.88 -10.25 -5.56
N VAL A 142 -23.97 -9.27 -5.57
CA VAL A 142 -24.22 -7.92 -6.07
C VAL A 142 -23.61 -7.72 -7.45
N GLU A 143 -24.17 -6.77 -8.20
CA GLU A 143 -23.62 -6.39 -9.51
C GLU A 143 -22.37 -5.50 -9.39
N ARG A 144 -22.24 -4.77 -8.26
CA ARG A 144 -21.21 -3.75 -8.08
C ARG A 144 -20.52 -3.93 -6.73
N GLY A 145 -19.54 -4.81 -6.71
CA GLY A 145 -18.67 -5.04 -5.57
C GLY A 145 -17.31 -4.34 -5.74
N ALA A 146 -16.96 -3.44 -4.86
CA ALA A 146 -15.69 -2.72 -4.87
C ALA A 146 -14.74 -3.24 -3.78
N VAL A 147 -13.53 -3.64 -4.16
CA VAL A 147 -12.44 -3.97 -3.23
C VAL A 147 -11.59 -2.72 -3.02
N LEU A 148 -11.39 -2.34 -1.76
CA LEU A 148 -10.46 -1.30 -1.35
C LEU A 148 -9.38 -1.94 -0.47
N LEU A 149 -8.12 -1.88 -0.91
CA LEU A 149 -7.00 -2.46 -0.16
C LEU A 149 -6.01 -1.39 0.28
N GLY A 150 -5.46 -1.57 1.44
CA GLY A 150 -4.47 -0.66 2.01
C GLY A 150 -3.08 -1.26 2.08
N THR A 151 -2.12 -0.43 2.50
CA THR A 151 -0.72 -0.82 2.69
C THR A 151 -0.55 -1.96 3.72
N GLY A 152 -1.52 -2.17 4.61
CA GLY A 152 -1.50 -3.31 5.54
C GLY A 152 -1.56 -4.67 4.85
N VAL A 153 -2.11 -4.72 3.62
CA VAL A 153 -2.08 -5.94 2.77
C VAL A 153 -0.82 -5.96 1.91
N GLU A 154 -0.49 -4.83 1.26
CA GLU A 154 0.58 -4.77 0.26
C GLU A 154 1.98 -4.87 0.87
N ALA A 155 2.16 -4.42 2.11
CA ALA A 155 3.46 -4.33 2.77
C ALA A 155 3.91 -5.62 3.48
N ASP A 156 3.10 -6.68 3.49
CA ASP A 156 3.54 -7.98 4.02
C ASP A 156 4.45 -8.69 2.98
N ASP A 157 5.75 -8.69 3.20
CA ASP A 157 6.75 -9.31 2.31
C ASP A 157 6.53 -10.83 2.11
N HIS A 158 5.76 -11.47 2.99
CA HIS A 158 5.53 -12.91 2.93
C HIS A 158 4.27 -13.29 2.17
N CYS A 159 3.24 -12.43 2.16
CA CYS A 159 1.96 -12.77 1.56
C CYS A 159 1.21 -11.59 0.92
N GLY A 160 1.82 -10.40 0.82
CA GLY A 160 1.16 -9.23 0.26
C GLY A 160 0.83 -9.38 -1.23
N THR A 161 1.72 -9.99 -2.00
CA THR A 161 1.47 -10.29 -3.42
C THR A 161 0.35 -11.32 -3.57
N GLU A 162 0.41 -12.41 -2.82
CA GLU A 162 -0.61 -13.46 -2.83
C GLU A 162 -1.97 -12.93 -2.38
N ALA A 163 -2.00 -12.04 -1.38
CA ALA A 163 -3.23 -11.41 -0.92
C ALA A 163 -3.86 -10.50 -1.99
N ALA A 164 -3.04 -9.69 -2.66
CA ALA A 164 -3.48 -8.86 -3.76
C ALA A 164 -3.97 -9.68 -4.95
N ASP A 165 -3.31 -10.80 -5.27
CA ASP A 165 -3.72 -11.72 -6.33
C ASP A 165 -5.01 -12.46 -5.97
N ALA A 166 -5.18 -12.94 -4.75
CA ALA A 166 -6.40 -13.59 -4.29
C ALA A 166 -7.61 -12.64 -4.28
N LEU A 167 -7.41 -11.36 -3.89
CA LEU A 167 -8.45 -10.33 -3.98
C LEU A 167 -8.82 -10.01 -5.44
N LEU A 168 -7.84 -9.97 -6.33
CA LEU A 168 -8.09 -9.80 -7.76
C LEU A 168 -8.86 -11.00 -8.31
N ASP A 169 -8.49 -12.22 -7.94
CA ASP A 169 -9.19 -13.44 -8.36
C ASP A 169 -10.63 -13.47 -7.85
N LEU A 170 -10.90 -12.97 -6.64
CA LEU A 170 -12.27 -12.78 -6.16
C LEU A 170 -13.05 -11.79 -7.04
N CYS A 171 -12.45 -10.64 -7.41
CA CYS A 171 -13.07 -9.69 -8.33
C CYS A 171 -13.36 -10.32 -9.71
N LEU A 172 -12.42 -11.12 -10.24
CA LEU A 172 -12.60 -11.81 -11.52
C LEU A 172 -13.70 -12.87 -11.46
N LEU A 173 -13.74 -13.63 -10.36
CA LEU A 173 -14.73 -14.69 -10.15
C LEU A 173 -16.16 -14.15 -10.13
N THR A 174 -16.34 -12.99 -9.49
CA THR A 174 -17.65 -12.35 -9.31
C THR A 174 -17.96 -11.30 -10.38
N GLY A 175 -17.09 -11.14 -11.40
CA GLY A 175 -17.26 -10.16 -12.48
C GLY A 175 -17.17 -8.70 -12.03
N ASN A 176 -16.54 -8.43 -10.89
CA ASN A 176 -16.42 -7.11 -10.28
C ASN A 176 -15.15 -6.35 -10.74
N LEU A 177 -14.94 -6.26 -12.07
CA LEU A 177 -13.84 -5.52 -12.67
C LEU A 177 -14.24 -4.93 -14.02
N GLY A 178 -13.84 -3.68 -14.28
CA GLY A 178 -14.11 -3.01 -15.56
C GLY A 178 -15.53 -2.49 -15.71
N LYS A 179 -16.27 -2.37 -14.63
CA LYS A 179 -17.64 -1.82 -14.56
C LYS A 179 -17.70 -0.67 -13.54
N PRO A 180 -18.65 0.28 -13.68
CA PRO A 180 -18.91 1.27 -12.64
C PRO A 180 -19.23 0.64 -11.28
N GLY A 181 -18.79 1.27 -10.19
CA GLY A 181 -19.04 0.83 -8.83
C GLY A 181 -18.31 -0.45 -8.40
N THR A 182 -17.32 -0.91 -9.18
CA THR A 182 -16.58 -2.16 -8.92
C THR A 182 -15.09 -1.94 -8.76
N GLY A 183 -14.33 -3.00 -8.94
CA GLY A 183 -12.90 -2.97 -9.17
C GLY A 183 -12.04 -3.21 -7.95
N MET A 184 -10.74 -3.22 -8.22
CA MET A 184 -9.70 -3.35 -7.22
C MET A 184 -8.98 -2.02 -7.05
N ASN A 185 -9.12 -1.41 -5.88
CA ASN A 185 -8.82 -0.01 -5.64
C ASN A 185 -7.81 0.15 -4.50
N PRO A 186 -6.49 0.14 -4.79
CA PRO A 186 -5.45 0.41 -3.79
C PRO A 186 -5.58 1.82 -3.23
N LEU A 187 -5.63 1.93 -1.90
CA LEU A 187 -5.72 3.20 -1.20
C LEU A 187 -4.32 3.69 -0.84
N ARG A 188 -3.77 4.60 -1.64
CA ARG A 188 -2.46 5.18 -1.40
C ARG A 188 -2.48 6.13 -0.21
N GLY A 189 -1.40 6.12 0.58
CA GLY A 189 -1.30 6.91 1.81
C GLY A 189 -0.76 8.32 1.60
N LEU A 190 0.08 8.52 0.58
CA LEU A 190 0.82 9.76 0.36
C LEU A 190 0.35 10.50 -0.88
N VAL A 191 0.37 11.83 -0.80
CA VAL A 191 0.18 12.70 -1.97
C VAL A 191 1.26 12.41 -2.99
N ASN A 192 0.86 12.20 -4.25
CA ASN A 192 1.73 11.88 -5.38
C ASN A 192 2.44 10.51 -5.32
N GLU A 193 2.11 9.62 -4.40
CA GLU A 193 2.59 8.24 -4.45
C GLU A 193 2.19 7.57 -5.77
N GLN A 194 0.96 7.84 -6.22
CA GLN A 194 0.49 7.38 -7.53
C GLN A 194 1.35 7.94 -8.65
N GLY A 195 1.62 9.26 -8.67
CA GLY A 195 2.43 9.91 -9.70
C GLY A 195 3.89 9.42 -9.72
N ALA A 196 4.49 9.18 -8.55
CA ALA A 196 5.83 8.61 -8.47
C ALA A 196 5.89 7.21 -9.13
N ASN A 197 4.87 6.38 -8.89
CA ASN A 197 4.75 5.08 -9.54
C ASN A 197 4.53 5.20 -11.05
N ASP A 198 3.70 6.13 -11.49
CA ASP A 198 3.38 6.36 -12.91
C ASP A 198 4.61 6.73 -13.73
N VAL A 199 5.53 7.50 -13.15
CA VAL A 199 6.76 7.94 -13.83
C VAL A 199 7.93 6.95 -13.67
N GLY A 200 7.73 5.83 -12.99
CA GLY A 200 8.77 4.82 -12.82
C GLY A 200 9.81 5.18 -11.77
N ALA A 201 9.46 5.98 -10.73
CA ALA A 201 10.33 6.23 -9.58
C ALA A 201 10.41 5.00 -8.67
N ARG A 202 10.77 3.87 -9.25
CA ARG A 202 10.92 2.54 -8.63
C ARG A 202 12.12 1.82 -9.22
N PRO A 203 12.78 0.91 -8.49
CA PRO A 203 13.98 0.23 -8.97
C PRO A 203 13.76 -0.71 -10.16
N HIS A 204 12.53 -1.15 -10.42
CA HIS A 204 12.21 -2.19 -11.41
C HIS A 204 11.29 -1.73 -12.54
N THR A 205 10.80 -0.49 -12.52
CA THR A 205 9.88 0.03 -13.54
C THR A 205 10.40 1.29 -14.24
N LEU A 206 10.05 1.41 -15.50
CA LEU A 206 10.14 2.59 -16.34
C LEU A 206 8.78 3.31 -16.37
N PRO A 207 8.69 4.55 -16.91
CA PRO A 207 7.43 5.27 -17.04
C PRO A 207 6.30 4.44 -17.64
N GLY A 208 5.12 4.51 -17.04
CA GLY A 208 3.94 3.76 -17.47
C GLY A 208 3.89 2.32 -16.99
N TYR A 209 4.49 2.01 -15.85
CA TYR A 209 4.56 0.66 -15.24
C TYR A 209 5.29 -0.38 -16.09
N ARG A 210 6.15 0.06 -17.00
CA ARG A 210 6.88 -0.86 -17.87
C ARG A 210 8.09 -1.42 -17.11
N PRO A 211 8.31 -2.75 -17.15
CA PRO A 211 9.47 -3.33 -16.49
C PRO A 211 10.78 -2.89 -17.15
N VAL A 212 11.83 -2.67 -16.36
CA VAL A 212 13.17 -2.34 -16.90
C VAL A 212 13.73 -3.43 -17.81
N SER A 213 13.24 -4.66 -17.71
CA SER A 213 13.59 -5.78 -18.60
C SER A 213 12.98 -5.67 -20.01
N ASP A 214 11.98 -4.77 -20.24
CA ASP A 214 11.35 -4.57 -21.56
C ASP A 214 12.32 -3.85 -22.51
N ALA A 215 12.93 -4.60 -23.42
CA ALA A 215 13.97 -4.11 -24.33
C ALA A 215 13.44 -3.03 -25.30
N ASP A 216 12.21 -3.13 -25.75
CA ASP A 216 11.62 -2.18 -26.71
C ASP A 216 11.37 -0.83 -26.04
N VAL A 217 10.88 -0.85 -24.79
CA VAL A 217 10.65 0.36 -24.00
C VAL A 217 12.00 1.01 -23.65
N ARG A 218 12.99 0.24 -23.20
CA ARG A 218 14.34 0.78 -22.95
C ARG A 218 14.89 1.45 -24.20
N ALA A 219 14.93 0.77 -25.33
CA ALA A 219 15.49 1.31 -26.57
C ALA A 219 14.77 2.60 -27.03
N ARG A 220 13.48 2.76 -26.73
CA ARG A 220 12.74 4.00 -26.99
C ARG A 220 13.19 5.12 -26.06
N LEU A 221 13.28 4.86 -24.76
CA LEU A 221 13.66 5.84 -23.74
C LEU A 221 15.16 6.21 -23.86
N GLU A 222 16.02 5.27 -24.18
CA GLU A 222 17.45 5.50 -24.46
C GLU A 222 17.65 6.48 -25.63
N ARG A 223 16.83 6.36 -26.68
CA ARG A 223 16.86 7.33 -27.80
C ARG A 223 16.34 8.70 -27.41
N GLU A 224 15.30 8.76 -26.56
CA GLU A 224 14.72 10.04 -26.11
C GLU A 224 15.67 10.77 -25.15
N TRP A 225 16.29 10.03 -24.23
CA TRP A 225 17.13 10.60 -23.18
C TRP A 225 18.63 10.63 -23.52
N GLY A 226 19.06 9.91 -24.52
CA GLY A 226 20.48 9.84 -24.90
C GLY A 226 21.37 9.12 -23.89
N ILE A 227 20.82 8.17 -23.13
CA ILE A 227 21.53 7.38 -22.12
C ILE A 227 21.34 5.88 -22.34
N GLU A 228 22.18 5.07 -21.72
CA GLU A 228 21.98 3.64 -21.58
C GLU A 228 21.20 3.36 -20.30
N ILE A 229 20.14 2.54 -20.40
CA ILE A 229 19.30 2.15 -19.27
C ILE A 229 19.61 0.69 -18.90
N PRO A 230 20.00 0.40 -17.63
CA PRO A 230 20.25 -0.96 -17.19
C PRO A 230 19.06 -1.88 -17.42
N ALA A 231 19.33 -3.11 -17.87
CA ALA A 231 18.29 -4.10 -18.12
C ALA A 231 17.82 -4.86 -16.87
N SER A 232 18.60 -4.77 -15.79
CA SER A 232 18.29 -5.37 -14.50
C SER A 232 17.73 -4.32 -13.53
N PRO A 233 16.81 -4.71 -12.65
CA PRO A 233 16.34 -3.83 -11.58
C PRO A 233 17.46 -3.35 -10.67
N GLY A 234 17.29 -2.17 -10.08
CA GLY A 234 18.06 -1.74 -8.92
C GLY A 234 17.56 -2.43 -7.64
N TYR A 235 18.20 -2.13 -6.52
CA TYR A 235 17.77 -2.62 -5.22
C TYR A 235 16.41 -2.03 -4.82
N SER A 236 15.54 -2.85 -4.25
CA SER A 236 14.43 -2.35 -3.45
C SER A 236 14.98 -1.61 -2.22
N GLU A 237 14.15 -0.80 -1.57
CA GLU A 237 14.60 -0.03 -0.41
C GLU A 237 15.16 -0.91 0.73
N PRO A 238 14.49 -2.02 1.16
CA PRO A 238 15.06 -2.91 2.17
C PRO A 238 16.37 -3.57 1.74
N GLU A 239 16.51 -3.90 0.45
CA GLU A 239 17.76 -4.43 -0.09
C GLU A 239 18.86 -3.37 -0.08
N ALA A 240 18.56 -2.14 -0.53
CA ALA A 240 19.52 -1.05 -0.53
C ALA A 240 20.07 -0.76 0.87
N VAL A 241 19.19 -0.75 1.88
CA VAL A 241 19.59 -0.54 3.29
C VAL A 241 20.52 -1.65 3.78
N ARG A 242 20.28 -2.90 3.42
CA ARG A 242 21.18 -4.02 3.76
C ARG A 242 22.53 -3.92 3.06
N GLU A 243 22.56 -3.31 1.89
CA GLU A 243 23.77 -3.13 1.08
C GLU A 243 24.54 -1.83 1.36
N PHE A 244 24.09 -1.00 2.30
CA PHE A 244 24.78 0.24 2.67
C PHE A 244 26.20 -0.05 3.19
N GLY A 245 27.20 0.58 2.54
CA GLY A 245 28.62 0.38 2.82
C GLY A 245 29.25 -0.80 2.07
N SER A 246 28.48 -1.58 1.29
CA SER A 246 28.96 -2.66 0.43
C SER A 246 28.55 -2.42 -1.03
N GLY A 247 27.40 -2.90 -1.44
CA GLY A 247 26.86 -2.69 -2.78
C GLY A 247 26.38 -1.26 -3.02
N VAL A 248 25.95 -0.55 -1.99
CA VAL A 248 25.55 0.87 -2.02
C VAL A 248 26.54 1.68 -1.21
N ARG A 249 27.33 2.52 -1.87
CA ARG A 249 28.38 3.34 -1.24
C ARG A 249 27.97 4.77 -0.98
N GLY A 250 27.00 5.30 -1.73
CA GLY A 250 26.45 6.65 -1.55
C GLY A 250 24.94 6.66 -1.62
N ALA A 251 24.31 7.55 -0.88
CA ALA A 251 22.87 7.73 -0.89
C ALA A 251 22.47 9.20 -0.94
N TYR A 252 21.37 9.48 -1.65
CA TYR A 252 20.66 10.75 -1.62
C TYR A 252 19.25 10.51 -1.06
N VAL A 253 19.01 11.02 0.12
CA VAL A 253 17.72 10.94 0.82
C VAL A 253 16.97 12.26 0.64
N LEU A 254 15.79 12.20 0.05
CA LEU A 254 14.96 13.37 -0.26
C LEU A 254 13.66 13.32 0.51
N ALA A 255 13.48 14.27 1.43
CA ALA A 255 12.27 14.47 2.24
C ALA A 255 11.81 13.20 2.99
N GLU A 256 12.77 12.48 3.56
CA GLU A 256 12.52 11.28 4.34
C GLU A 256 13.48 11.16 5.53
N ASN A 257 13.01 10.49 6.61
CA ASN A 257 13.79 10.24 7.82
C ASN A 257 13.95 8.71 8.07
N PRO A 258 14.68 7.98 7.21
CA PRO A 258 14.78 6.53 7.28
C PRO A 258 15.35 6.01 8.61
N ALA A 259 16.15 6.80 9.32
CA ALA A 259 16.66 6.42 10.63
C ALA A 259 15.57 6.20 11.71
N VAL A 260 14.32 6.63 11.43
CA VAL A 260 13.18 6.50 12.36
C VAL A 260 11.97 5.83 11.71
N THR A 261 11.78 5.98 10.40
CA THR A 261 10.55 5.56 9.72
C THR A 261 10.57 4.13 9.20
N LYS A 262 11.73 3.49 9.16
CA LYS A 262 11.89 2.12 8.63
C LYS A 262 11.75 1.06 9.71
N THR A 263 11.45 -0.16 9.30
CA THR A 263 11.17 -1.29 10.21
C THR A 263 12.38 -1.73 11.04
N ASP A 264 13.61 -1.65 10.50
CA ASP A 264 14.85 -1.91 11.24
C ASP A 264 15.63 -0.60 11.45
N THR A 265 15.18 0.22 12.38
CA THR A 265 15.83 1.51 12.68
C THR A 265 17.29 1.37 13.09
N GLN A 266 17.65 0.29 13.80
CA GLN A 266 19.04 0.03 14.19
C GLN A 266 19.90 -0.42 13.02
N GLY A 267 19.36 -1.26 12.13
CA GLY A 267 20.00 -1.65 10.89
C GLY A 267 20.23 -0.46 9.96
N VAL A 268 19.22 0.39 9.78
CA VAL A 268 19.34 1.63 9.03
C VAL A 268 20.41 2.54 9.64
N ALA A 269 20.39 2.78 10.95
CA ALA A 269 21.37 3.63 11.63
C ALA A 269 22.81 3.08 11.51
N ARG A 270 22.99 1.75 11.50
CA ARG A 270 24.30 1.13 11.20
C ARG A 270 24.66 1.31 9.74
N GLY A 271 23.71 1.06 8.82
CA GLY A 271 23.92 1.14 7.38
C GLY A 271 24.35 2.55 6.94
N VAL A 272 23.64 3.59 7.35
CA VAL A 272 23.97 4.96 6.95
C VAL A 272 25.35 5.41 7.43
N ARG A 273 25.86 4.88 8.57
CA ARG A 273 27.23 5.16 9.02
C ARG A 273 28.30 4.48 8.17
N ASN A 274 27.96 3.44 7.44
CA ASN A 274 28.88 2.70 6.57
C ASN A 274 28.93 3.27 5.14
N LEU A 275 28.06 4.22 4.79
CA LEU A 275 28.12 4.90 3.51
C LEU A 275 29.37 5.75 3.39
N ASP A 276 29.97 5.79 2.20
CA ASP A 276 31.07 6.72 1.89
C ASP A 276 30.58 8.17 1.76
N PHE A 277 29.31 8.35 1.38
CA PHE A 277 28.70 9.67 1.20
C PHE A 277 27.19 9.61 1.41
N LEU A 278 26.66 10.50 2.26
CA LEU A 278 25.23 10.68 2.49
C LEU A 278 24.82 12.13 2.26
N LEU A 279 24.00 12.36 1.25
CA LEU A 279 23.31 13.64 1.01
C LEU A 279 21.87 13.54 1.51
N VAL A 280 21.46 14.47 2.35
CA VAL A 280 20.07 14.58 2.81
C VAL A 280 19.50 15.94 2.42
N GLN A 281 18.35 15.95 1.75
CA GLN A 281 17.57 17.14 1.49
C GLN A 281 16.27 17.07 2.29
N GLU A 282 16.11 17.99 3.27
CA GLU A 282 15.02 17.91 4.23
C GLU A 282 14.53 19.30 4.66
N LEU A 283 13.28 19.37 5.15
CA LEU A 283 12.64 20.59 5.65
C LEU A 283 13.15 20.97 7.05
N PHE A 284 13.44 19.99 7.87
CA PHE A 284 13.84 20.14 9.27
C PHE A 284 15.05 19.26 9.56
N PRO A 285 15.87 19.61 10.59
CA PRO A 285 16.82 18.67 11.13
C PRO A 285 16.10 17.41 11.64
N THR A 286 16.54 16.25 11.17
CA THR A 286 16.01 14.92 11.53
C THR A 286 17.14 14.04 12.07
N GLU A 287 16.80 12.87 12.60
CA GLU A 287 17.78 11.90 13.04
C GLU A 287 18.69 11.46 11.88
N THR A 288 18.15 11.36 10.67
CA THR A 288 18.92 11.01 9.46
C THR A 288 19.92 12.11 9.09
N THR A 289 19.56 13.40 9.25
CA THR A 289 20.48 14.52 8.97
C THR A 289 21.72 14.52 9.86
N ALA A 290 21.65 13.89 11.04
CA ALA A 290 22.80 13.76 11.96
C ALA A 290 23.92 12.87 11.42
N TYR A 291 23.62 12.03 10.43
CA TYR A 291 24.60 11.15 9.75
C TYR A 291 25.08 11.70 8.41
N ALA A 292 24.46 12.77 7.90
CA ALA A 292 24.71 13.29 6.56
C ALA A 292 26.05 14.03 6.46
N ASP A 293 26.77 13.79 5.33
CA ASP A 293 27.94 14.60 4.95
C ASP A 293 27.51 15.99 4.45
N VAL A 294 26.35 16.04 3.75
CA VAL A 294 25.76 17.27 3.24
C VAL A 294 24.27 17.29 3.50
N VAL A 295 23.78 18.41 4.04
CA VAL A 295 22.34 18.68 4.20
C VAL A 295 21.95 19.86 3.33
N LEU A 296 20.92 19.66 2.50
CA LEU A 296 20.33 20.71 1.67
C LEU A 296 18.95 21.08 2.21
N PRO A 297 18.66 22.39 2.38
CA PRO A 297 17.35 22.82 2.85
C PRO A 297 16.31 22.68 1.71
N ALA A 298 15.29 21.86 1.94
CA ALA A 298 14.19 21.60 1.03
C ALA A 298 13.10 22.69 1.11
N SER A 299 12.24 22.74 0.09
CA SER A 299 11.03 23.56 0.09
C SER A 299 9.80 22.74 0.44
N ALA A 300 8.88 23.34 1.21
CA ALA A 300 7.58 22.74 1.52
C ALA A 300 6.66 22.70 0.28
N ALA A 301 5.59 21.91 0.33
CA ALA A 301 4.64 21.81 -0.76
C ALA A 301 4.05 23.18 -1.19
N ALA A 302 3.83 24.09 -0.23
CA ALA A 302 3.34 25.45 -0.51
C ALA A 302 4.38 26.40 -1.12
N GLU A 303 5.60 25.94 -1.33
CA GLU A 303 6.75 26.75 -1.81
C GLU A 303 7.28 26.28 -3.15
N LYS A 304 6.64 25.27 -3.76
CA LYS A 304 7.05 24.68 -5.04
C LYS A 304 5.86 24.46 -5.96
N GLU A 305 6.13 24.32 -7.24
CA GLU A 305 5.13 24.02 -8.25
C GLU A 305 5.43 22.71 -8.96
N GLY A 306 4.41 22.19 -9.64
CA GLY A 306 4.50 20.99 -10.42
C GLY A 306 3.13 20.34 -10.59
N THR A 307 3.12 19.02 -10.70
CA THR A 307 1.89 18.23 -10.71
C THR A 307 1.96 17.16 -9.63
N VAL A 308 0.79 16.79 -9.12
CA VAL A 308 0.60 15.63 -8.25
C VAL A 308 -0.50 14.76 -8.84
N THR A 309 -0.32 13.44 -8.76
CA THR A 309 -1.36 12.49 -9.14
C THR A 309 -1.95 11.87 -7.89
N ASN A 310 -3.25 12.06 -7.67
CA ASN A 310 -3.93 11.49 -6.53
C ASN A 310 -4.19 10.00 -6.70
N LEU A 311 -4.74 9.36 -5.66
CA LEU A 311 -4.93 7.91 -5.63
C LEU A 311 -5.84 7.37 -6.76
N ASP A 312 -6.80 8.17 -7.27
CA ASP A 312 -7.70 7.79 -8.37
C ASP A 312 -7.23 8.28 -9.75
N ARG A 313 -5.92 8.50 -9.89
CA ARG A 313 -5.27 8.81 -11.17
C ARG A 313 -5.54 10.22 -11.70
N GLN A 314 -6.07 11.14 -10.90
CA GLN A 314 -6.22 12.54 -11.28
C GLN A 314 -4.91 13.29 -11.14
N VAL A 315 -4.42 13.84 -12.23
CA VAL A 315 -3.27 14.73 -12.28
C VAL A 315 -3.74 16.14 -12.02
N GLN A 316 -3.18 16.77 -11.00
CA GLN A 316 -3.57 18.08 -10.48
C GLN A 316 -2.37 19.01 -10.40
N ARG A 317 -2.60 20.32 -10.51
CA ARG A 317 -1.55 21.33 -10.32
C ARG A 317 -1.25 21.55 -8.84
N LEU A 318 0.04 21.62 -8.54
CA LEU A 318 0.57 22.15 -7.30
C LEU A 318 1.09 23.56 -7.55
N TRP A 319 0.50 24.55 -6.86
CA TRP A 319 0.87 25.96 -7.00
C TRP A 319 1.65 26.45 -5.80
N PRO A 320 2.74 27.21 -6.01
CA PRO A 320 3.44 27.85 -4.91
C PRO A 320 2.57 28.98 -4.34
N LEU A 321 2.41 29.00 -3.02
CA LEU A 321 1.73 30.07 -2.31
C LEU A 321 2.69 31.15 -1.83
N ARG A 322 3.98 30.80 -1.70
CA ARG A 322 5.06 31.70 -1.30
C ARG A 322 6.42 31.20 -1.81
N ALA A 323 7.41 32.06 -1.77
CA ALA A 323 8.80 31.65 -2.04
C ALA A 323 9.36 30.81 -0.87
N PRO A 324 10.29 29.87 -1.15
CA PRO A 324 11.01 29.17 -0.11
C PRO A 324 11.74 30.13 0.86
N PRO A 325 11.81 29.85 2.15
CA PRO A 325 12.49 30.72 3.12
C PRO A 325 14.01 30.55 3.07
N GLY A 326 14.74 31.63 3.35
CA GLY A 326 16.20 31.61 3.49
C GLY A 326 16.90 31.07 2.25
N GLU A 327 17.71 30.02 2.41
CA GLU A 327 18.46 29.37 1.34
C GLU A 327 17.76 28.11 0.79
N ALA A 328 16.56 27.78 1.28
CA ALA A 328 15.80 26.67 0.79
C ALA A 328 15.47 26.83 -0.71
N ARG A 329 15.51 25.72 -1.44
CA ARG A 329 15.26 25.69 -2.89
C ARG A 329 14.21 24.65 -3.22
N ARG A 330 13.49 24.87 -4.32
CA ARG A 330 12.57 23.88 -4.87
C ARG A 330 13.34 22.59 -5.22
N ASP A 331 12.77 21.44 -4.94
CA ASP A 331 13.39 20.13 -5.25
C ASP A 331 13.76 20.03 -6.73
N PHE A 332 12.90 20.56 -7.61
CA PHE A 332 13.17 20.68 -9.05
C PHE A 332 14.50 21.37 -9.36
N ASP A 333 14.77 22.53 -8.73
CA ASP A 333 15.99 23.29 -8.98
C ASP A 333 17.24 22.58 -8.44
N VAL A 334 17.11 21.91 -7.30
CA VAL A 334 18.19 21.12 -6.70
C VAL A 334 18.52 19.92 -7.58
N LEU A 335 17.53 19.11 -7.94
CA LEU A 335 17.70 17.92 -8.79
C LEU A 335 18.28 18.29 -10.16
N ARG A 336 17.76 19.34 -10.79
CA ARG A 336 18.29 19.86 -12.05
C ARG A 336 19.76 20.27 -11.94
N THR A 337 20.10 20.96 -10.86
CA THR A 337 21.47 21.44 -10.62
C THR A 337 22.46 20.30 -10.38
N ILE A 338 22.05 19.31 -9.59
CA ILE A 338 22.85 18.11 -9.31
C ILE A 338 22.99 17.26 -10.59
N GLY A 339 21.88 16.98 -11.27
CA GLY A 339 21.87 16.21 -12.51
C GLY A 339 22.80 16.79 -13.59
N ALA A 340 22.73 18.10 -13.82
CA ALA A 340 23.61 18.79 -14.77
C ALA A 340 25.12 18.76 -14.41
N ARG A 341 25.47 18.44 -13.15
CA ARG A 341 26.86 18.30 -12.70
C ARG A 341 27.36 16.87 -12.67
N LEU A 342 26.46 15.92 -12.46
CA LEU A 342 26.83 14.50 -12.34
C LEU A 342 26.81 13.76 -13.68
N THR A 343 26.16 14.33 -14.69
CA THR A 343 25.98 13.70 -16.00
C THR A 343 26.27 14.68 -17.13
N ASP A 344 26.60 14.15 -18.31
CA ASP A 344 26.70 14.93 -19.55
C ASP A 344 25.32 15.22 -20.17
N LEU A 345 24.24 14.85 -19.49
CA LEU A 345 22.87 15.06 -19.97
C LEU A 345 22.44 16.52 -19.84
N PRO A 346 21.69 17.03 -20.80
CA PRO A 346 21.15 18.39 -20.75
C PRO A 346 19.96 18.44 -19.77
N PHE A 347 20.21 18.57 -18.46
CA PHE A 347 19.19 18.95 -17.48
C PHE A 347 18.82 20.44 -17.65
N ALA A 348 18.48 20.82 -18.90
CA ALA A 348 18.30 22.22 -19.32
C ALA A 348 16.85 22.71 -19.16
N TYR A 349 16.02 22.00 -18.36
CA TYR A 349 14.65 22.40 -18.10
C TYR A 349 14.61 23.72 -17.31
N ALA A 350 13.89 24.70 -17.82
CA ALA A 350 13.70 25.98 -17.14
C ALA A 350 12.60 25.85 -16.06
N GLU A 351 11.54 25.10 -16.38
CA GLU A 351 10.34 24.99 -15.55
C GLU A 351 9.78 23.56 -15.51
N PRO A 352 9.05 23.16 -14.44
CA PRO A 352 8.41 21.83 -14.32
C PRO A 352 7.48 21.48 -15.49
N SER A 353 6.87 22.47 -16.14
CA SER A 353 6.04 22.28 -17.34
C SER A 353 6.78 21.64 -18.51
N GLU A 354 8.09 21.88 -18.63
CA GLU A 354 8.91 21.27 -19.69
C GLU A 354 9.14 19.78 -19.42
N VAL A 355 9.38 19.42 -18.15
CA VAL A 355 9.47 18.03 -17.73
C VAL A 355 8.12 17.33 -17.92
N PHE A 356 7.00 17.98 -17.59
CA PHE A 356 5.67 17.42 -17.82
C PHE A 356 5.41 17.14 -19.31
N ARG A 357 5.80 18.05 -20.18
CA ARG A 357 5.71 17.87 -21.64
C ARG A 357 6.54 16.68 -22.12
N GLU A 358 7.72 16.48 -21.57
CA GLU A 358 8.52 15.28 -21.85
C GLU A 358 7.81 14.02 -21.31
N MET A 359 7.31 14.05 -20.08
CA MET A 359 6.57 12.95 -19.48
C MET A 359 5.39 12.51 -20.35
N THR A 360 4.64 13.45 -20.98
CA THR A 360 3.54 13.10 -21.90
C THR A 360 4.00 12.40 -23.19
N ARG A 361 5.27 12.54 -23.58
CA ARG A 361 5.85 11.84 -24.74
C ARG A 361 6.37 10.44 -24.38
N VAL A 362 6.95 10.30 -23.19
CA VAL A 362 7.61 9.05 -22.79
C VAL A 362 6.68 8.09 -22.04
N ASN A 363 5.64 8.60 -21.40
CA ASN A 363 4.68 7.83 -20.63
C ASN A 363 3.31 7.79 -21.34
N SER A 364 2.93 6.62 -21.84
CA SER A 364 1.66 6.45 -22.56
C SER A 364 0.41 6.74 -21.72
N LEU A 365 0.48 6.61 -20.39
CA LEU A 365 -0.64 6.95 -19.50
C LEU A 365 -0.99 8.43 -19.54
N TYR A 366 0.04 9.28 -19.69
CA TYR A 366 -0.09 10.75 -19.73
C TYR A 366 -0.22 11.30 -21.15
N ALA A 367 -0.19 10.43 -22.17
CA ALA A 367 -0.25 10.87 -23.57
C ALA A 367 -1.54 11.67 -23.83
N GLY A 368 -1.40 12.84 -24.45
CA GLY A 368 -2.50 13.76 -24.74
C GLY A 368 -2.86 14.73 -23.61
N MET A 369 -2.28 14.60 -22.42
CA MET A 369 -2.46 15.60 -21.36
C MET A 369 -1.74 16.91 -21.69
N ASP A 370 -2.31 18.00 -21.25
CA ASP A 370 -1.77 19.35 -21.44
C ASP A 370 -1.63 20.07 -20.09
N TYR A 371 -0.41 20.53 -19.79
CA TYR A 371 -0.11 21.25 -18.55
C TYR A 371 -0.99 22.49 -18.35
N ALA A 372 -1.26 23.25 -19.42
CA ALA A 372 -2.15 24.40 -19.36
C ALA A 372 -3.64 24.00 -19.19
N ALA A 373 -4.02 22.81 -19.65
CA ALA A 373 -5.36 22.29 -19.41
C ALA A 373 -5.54 21.87 -17.93
N ILE A 374 -4.50 21.30 -17.32
CA ILE A 374 -4.50 20.94 -15.89
C ILE A 374 -4.59 22.19 -14.99
N ASP A 375 -4.15 23.36 -15.45
CA ASP A 375 -4.34 24.64 -14.75
C ASP A 375 -5.82 25.04 -14.60
N ARG A 376 -6.68 24.58 -15.51
CA ARG A 376 -8.13 24.86 -15.51
C ARG A 376 -8.95 23.79 -14.81
N GLY A 377 -8.37 22.61 -14.62
CA GLY A 377 -9.02 21.47 -13.97
C GLY A 377 -8.14 20.23 -14.08
N SER A 378 -8.30 19.28 -13.16
CA SER A 378 -7.55 18.02 -13.17
C SER A 378 -7.85 17.19 -14.43
N GLN A 379 -6.86 16.37 -14.84
CA GLN A 379 -7.03 15.37 -15.90
C GLN A 379 -6.74 13.99 -15.33
N ARG A 380 -7.58 13.00 -15.65
CA ARG A 380 -7.41 11.61 -15.19
C ARG A 380 -6.80 10.76 -16.30
N TRP A 381 -5.75 10.02 -16.00
CA TRP A 381 -5.19 9.08 -16.97
C TRP A 381 -5.89 7.70 -16.93
N PRO A 382 -5.82 6.86 -17.98
CA PRO A 382 -5.34 7.16 -19.32
C PRO A 382 -6.19 8.24 -19.99
N PHE A 383 -5.51 9.13 -20.72
CA PHE A 383 -6.16 10.25 -21.39
C PHE A 383 -6.25 9.98 -22.91
N GLU A 384 -7.07 9.04 -23.29
CA GLU A 384 -7.21 8.55 -24.67
C GLU A 384 -7.99 9.51 -25.58
N GLY A 385 -7.60 10.79 -25.62
CA GLY A 385 -8.26 11.80 -26.45
C GLY A 385 -9.65 12.25 -25.94
N ALA A 386 -10.06 11.81 -24.76
CA ALA A 386 -11.24 12.30 -24.08
C ALA A 386 -10.95 13.61 -23.35
N THR A 387 -11.93 14.47 -23.18
CA THR A 387 -11.77 15.74 -22.45
C THR A 387 -11.59 15.54 -20.94
N GLU A 388 -12.00 14.40 -20.39
CA GLU A 388 -12.05 14.13 -18.95
C GLU A 388 -11.20 12.93 -18.49
N GLY A 389 -10.60 12.17 -19.45
CA GLY A 389 -9.88 10.92 -19.14
C GLY A 389 -10.81 9.75 -18.81
N THR A 390 -10.24 8.67 -18.27
CA THR A 390 -10.94 7.40 -18.08
C THR A 390 -11.27 7.14 -16.61
N ALA A 391 -12.55 7.14 -16.25
CA ALA A 391 -13.01 6.87 -14.87
C ALA A 391 -12.82 5.39 -14.49
N VAL A 392 -13.16 4.46 -15.36
CA VAL A 392 -13.13 3.01 -15.15
C VAL A 392 -12.14 2.36 -16.09
N LEU A 393 -11.08 1.75 -15.54
CA LEU A 393 -10.10 0.98 -16.30
C LEU A 393 -10.64 -0.40 -16.69
N HIS A 394 -9.98 -1.04 -17.65
CA HIS A 394 -10.18 -2.45 -17.98
C HIS A 394 -11.57 -2.81 -18.54
N ARG A 395 -12.29 -1.85 -19.13
CA ARG A 395 -13.61 -2.11 -19.75
C ARG A 395 -13.49 -3.11 -20.91
N ASP A 396 -12.66 -2.80 -21.90
CA ASP A 396 -12.50 -3.60 -23.12
C ASP A 396 -11.20 -4.40 -23.14
N ARG A 397 -10.13 -3.80 -22.59
CA ARG A 397 -8.78 -4.38 -22.50
C ARG A 397 -8.14 -4.03 -21.17
N PHE A 398 -7.25 -4.90 -20.73
CA PHE A 398 -6.37 -4.60 -19.59
C PHE A 398 -5.25 -3.65 -20.01
N ALA A 399 -4.62 -2.95 -19.06
CA ALA A 399 -3.59 -1.96 -19.38
C ALA A 399 -2.34 -2.57 -20.03
N ASN A 400 -2.10 -3.88 -19.88
CA ASN A 400 -1.08 -4.64 -20.62
C ASN A 400 -1.50 -4.98 -22.08
N GLY A 401 -2.65 -4.49 -22.55
CA GLY A 401 -3.19 -4.72 -23.89
C GLY A 401 -3.93 -6.05 -24.10
N GLN A 402 -3.92 -6.94 -23.11
CA GLN A 402 -4.61 -8.22 -23.19
C GLN A 402 -6.13 -8.04 -23.07
N ARG A 403 -6.89 -8.98 -23.64
CA ARG A 403 -8.36 -9.04 -23.49
C ARG A 403 -8.79 -9.92 -22.33
N ARG A 404 -7.93 -10.85 -21.91
CA ARG A 404 -8.18 -11.82 -20.85
C ARG A 404 -7.07 -11.74 -19.82
N VAL A 405 -7.44 -11.81 -18.55
CA VAL A 405 -6.51 -11.94 -17.43
C VAL A 405 -6.52 -13.38 -16.92
N ARG A 406 -5.35 -13.90 -16.58
CA ARG A 406 -5.22 -15.26 -16.04
C ARG A 406 -5.45 -15.27 -14.55
N PHE A 407 -6.17 -16.26 -14.04
CA PHE A 407 -6.23 -16.59 -12.62
C PHE A 407 -4.85 -17.00 -12.10
N ALA A 408 -4.62 -16.83 -10.80
CA ALA A 408 -3.40 -17.20 -10.09
C ALA A 408 -3.67 -18.36 -9.11
N PRO A 409 -3.83 -19.60 -9.59
CA PRO A 409 -4.11 -20.75 -8.71
C PRO A 409 -3.01 -20.99 -7.69
N GLU A 410 -1.79 -20.51 -7.94
CA GLU A 410 -0.65 -20.52 -7.04
C GLU A 410 -0.84 -19.63 -5.79
N SER A 411 -1.76 -18.65 -5.83
CA SER A 411 -2.12 -17.83 -4.68
C SER A 411 -3.01 -18.57 -3.67
N ILE A 412 -3.56 -19.73 -4.05
CA ILE A 412 -4.40 -20.55 -3.16
C ILE A 412 -3.49 -21.31 -2.19
N PRO A 413 -3.65 -21.11 -0.87
CA PRO A 413 -2.84 -21.81 0.12
C PRO A 413 -2.96 -23.33 -0.01
N ALA A 414 -1.82 -24.03 -0.03
CA ALA A 414 -1.81 -25.48 -0.04
C ALA A 414 -2.47 -26.04 1.24
N THR A 415 -3.24 -27.12 1.09
CA THR A 415 -3.77 -27.84 2.27
C THR A 415 -2.60 -28.31 3.13
N PRO A 416 -2.53 -27.95 4.43
CA PRO A 416 -1.46 -28.40 5.29
C PRO A 416 -1.44 -29.93 5.33
N ALA A 417 -0.26 -30.52 5.12
CA ALA A 417 -0.08 -31.93 5.44
C ALA A 417 -0.43 -32.16 6.92
N ALA A 418 -1.20 -33.19 7.22
CA ALA A 418 -1.56 -33.51 8.61
C ALA A 418 -0.27 -33.59 9.46
N GLY A 419 -0.05 -32.64 10.36
CA GLY A 419 1.14 -32.53 11.22
C GLY A 419 2.27 -31.61 10.73
N GLY A 420 2.11 -30.89 9.61
CA GLY A 420 3.05 -29.86 9.17
C GLY A 420 2.88 -28.58 9.98
N SER A 421 3.95 -28.15 10.68
CA SER A 421 4.02 -26.79 11.21
C SER A 421 4.07 -25.84 10.01
N ASP A 422 3.16 -24.86 9.99
CA ASP A 422 3.31 -23.70 9.11
C ASP A 422 4.71 -23.11 9.27
N GLY A 423 5.31 -22.60 8.20
CA GLY A 423 6.59 -21.88 8.26
C GLY A 423 6.58 -20.61 9.13
N THR A 424 5.48 -20.33 9.85
CA THR A 424 5.48 -19.48 11.02
C THR A 424 6.21 -20.27 12.11
N THR A 425 7.43 -19.86 12.43
CA THR A 425 8.12 -20.31 13.66
C THR A 425 7.08 -20.34 14.78
N ALA A 426 6.88 -21.52 15.38
CA ALA A 426 5.88 -21.69 16.45
C ALA A 426 6.12 -20.60 17.48
N ALA A 427 5.12 -19.72 17.68
CA ALA A 427 5.16 -18.77 18.78
C ALA A 427 5.31 -19.58 20.07
N THR A 428 6.19 -19.18 20.93
CA THR A 428 6.13 -19.64 22.32
C THR A 428 4.80 -19.15 22.89
N ASP A 429 4.20 -19.89 23.80
CA ASP A 429 2.88 -19.55 24.36
C ASP A 429 2.83 -18.13 24.96
N ASP A 430 3.99 -17.54 25.27
CA ASP A 430 4.14 -16.22 25.89
C ASP A 430 4.32 -15.05 24.88
N GLU A 431 4.38 -15.31 23.57
CA GLU A 431 4.63 -14.25 22.56
C GLU A 431 3.34 -13.77 21.89
N LEU A 432 3.20 -12.46 21.76
CA LEU A 432 2.11 -11.77 21.07
C LEU A 432 2.62 -11.14 19.77
N VAL A 433 1.78 -11.03 18.75
CA VAL A 433 2.11 -10.36 17.50
C VAL A 433 1.90 -8.85 17.69
N LEU A 434 2.95 -8.06 17.45
CA LEU A 434 2.89 -6.61 17.50
C LEU A 434 2.34 -6.08 16.16
N LEU A 435 1.17 -5.49 16.23
CA LEU A 435 0.59 -4.71 15.13
C LEU A 435 1.06 -3.27 15.26
N THR A 436 1.54 -2.70 14.16
CA THR A 436 1.90 -1.29 14.08
C THR A 436 1.14 -0.61 12.96
N ARG A 437 1.03 0.69 13.00
CA ARG A 437 0.50 1.50 11.92
C ARG A 437 1.57 2.50 11.50
N ASN A 438 1.89 2.55 10.21
CA ASN A 438 2.70 3.62 9.67
C ASN A 438 1.97 4.95 9.82
N GLN A 439 2.60 5.89 10.53
CA GLN A 439 2.12 7.25 10.67
C GLN A 439 2.81 8.11 9.62
N VAL A 440 2.04 8.50 8.62
CA VAL A 440 2.46 9.53 7.70
C VAL A 440 2.15 10.87 8.35
N ASN A 441 3.19 11.62 8.73
CA ASN A 441 3.14 13.02 9.16
C ASN A 441 2.34 13.34 10.45
N GLU A 442 2.85 12.97 11.60
CA GLU A 442 2.39 13.55 12.86
C GLU A 442 3.46 14.52 13.41
N ALA A 443 3.44 15.75 12.89
CA ALA A 443 4.27 16.83 13.40
C ALA A 443 3.76 17.44 14.72
N ARG A 444 2.62 17.00 15.25
CA ARG A 444 2.07 17.46 16.53
C ARG A 444 1.18 16.44 17.22
N PRO A 445 1.34 16.27 18.54
CA PRO A 445 0.48 15.41 19.36
C PRO A 445 -0.97 15.92 19.39
N THR A 446 -1.90 15.06 18.99
CA THR A 446 -3.34 15.27 19.20
C THR A 446 -3.86 14.27 20.23
N LYS A 447 -5.08 14.46 20.77
CA LYS A 447 -5.68 13.49 21.71
C LYS A 447 -5.79 12.06 21.17
N ALA A 448 -5.66 11.84 19.85
CA ALA A 448 -5.56 10.53 19.23
C ALA A 448 -4.21 9.84 19.53
N GLU A 449 -3.19 10.60 19.90
CA GLU A 449 -1.83 10.10 20.18
C GLU A 449 -1.69 9.42 21.54
N ASP A 450 -2.50 9.79 22.51
CA ASP A 450 -2.50 9.05 23.80
C ASP A 450 -2.99 7.61 23.57
N GLU A 451 -3.89 7.40 22.60
CA GLU A 451 -4.30 6.04 22.20
C GLU A 451 -3.19 5.29 21.46
N GLU A 452 -2.31 5.97 20.74
CA GLU A 452 -1.24 5.38 19.93
C GLU A 452 0.07 5.18 20.70
N ARG A 453 0.26 5.92 21.79
CA ARG A 453 1.36 5.74 22.74
C ARG A 453 1.09 4.64 23.76
N SER A 454 -0.16 4.24 23.92
CA SER A 454 -0.55 3.16 24.81
C SER A 454 -0.55 1.84 24.07
N LEU A 455 -0.02 0.79 24.68
CA LEU A 455 -0.13 -0.56 24.14
C LEU A 455 -1.57 -1.04 24.29
N GLN A 456 -2.26 -1.26 23.20
CA GLN A 456 -3.57 -1.91 23.21
C GLN A 456 -3.38 -3.43 23.31
N ILE A 457 -4.04 -4.05 24.27
CA ILE A 457 -3.95 -5.49 24.56
C ILE A 457 -5.35 -6.06 24.81
N HIS A 458 -5.61 -7.26 24.32
CA HIS A 458 -6.87 -7.95 24.55
C HIS A 458 -7.05 -8.34 26.03
N PRO A 459 -8.29 -8.29 26.58
CA PRO A 459 -8.52 -8.64 27.99
C PRO A 459 -8.01 -10.02 28.41
N ALA A 460 -8.09 -11.03 27.55
CA ALA A 460 -7.59 -12.37 27.83
C ALA A 460 -6.05 -12.38 27.95
N ASP A 461 -5.35 -11.74 27.02
CA ASP A 461 -3.89 -11.66 27.02
C ASP A 461 -3.39 -10.79 28.19
N ALA A 462 -4.12 -9.71 28.52
CA ALA A 462 -3.81 -8.88 29.68
C ALA A 462 -3.89 -9.63 31.00
N LEU A 463 -4.92 -10.48 31.14
CA LEU A 463 -5.10 -11.34 32.32
C LEU A 463 -3.95 -12.35 32.45
N GLU A 464 -3.56 -12.98 31.34
CA GLU A 464 -2.43 -13.92 31.30
C GLU A 464 -1.10 -13.25 31.65
N ALA A 465 -0.86 -12.03 31.13
CA ALA A 465 0.34 -11.26 31.39
C ALA A 465 0.35 -10.52 32.75
N GLY A 466 -0.73 -10.59 33.53
CA GLY A 466 -0.86 -9.89 34.79
C GLY A 466 -0.90 -8.37 34.66
N VAL A 467 -1.41 -7.85 33.54
CA VAL A 467 -1.44 -6.43 33.18
C VAL A 467 -2.75 -5.78 33.63
N VAL A 468 -2.66 -4.58 34.18
CA VAL A 468 -3.79 -3.74 34.62
C VAL A 468 -3.95 -2.53 33.70
N ASP A 469 -5.19 -2.17 33.37
CA ASP A 469 -5.48 -1.02 32.52
C ASP A 469 -4.97 0.30 33.12
N GLY A 470 -4.27 1.10 32.30
CA GLY A 470 -3.69 2.36 32.70
C GLY A 470 -2.34 2.27 33.42
N GLU A 471 -1.82 1.09 33.72
CA GLU A 471 -0.51 0.92 34.34
C GLU A 471 0.63 0.88 33.31
N SER A 472 1.85 1.21 33.77
CA SER A 472 3.08 1.01 33.01
C SER A 472 3.39 -0.47 32.90
N ILE A 473 3.75 -0.92 31.72
CA ILE A 473 4.08 -2.31 31.41
C ILE A 473 5.41 -2.42 30.67
N VAL A 474 6.02 -3.59 30.72
CA VAL A 474 7.22 -3.88 29.92
C VAL A 474 6.80 -4.66 28.69
N VAL A 475 7.22 -4.16 27.51
CA VAL A 475 7.07 -4.82 26.20
C VAL A 475 8.46 -5.02 25.65
N GLU A 476 8.86 -6.25 25.37
CA GLU A 476 10.23 -6.57 25.00
C GLU A 476 10.32 -7.69 23.96
N ASN A 477 11.40 -7.67 23.21
CA ASN A 477 11.86 -8.76 22.35
C ASN A 477 13.41 -8.72 22.26
N ASP A 478 13.99 -9.52 21.36
CA ASP A 478 15.45 -9.60 21.18
C ASP A 478 16.07 -8.31 20.63
N HIS A 479 15.27 -7.35 20.14
CA HIS A 479 15.71 -6.07 19.57
C HIS A 479 15.68 -4.92 20.57
N GLY A 480 14.80 -4.99 21.58
CA GLY A 480 14.68 -3.92 22.57
C GLY A 480 13.59 -4.13 23.59
N ALA A 481 13.39 -3.09 24.40
CA ALA A 481 12.32 -3.05 25.39
C ALA A 481 11.73 -1.64 25.48
N LEU A 482 10.44 -1.56 25.75
CA LEU A 482 9.67 -0.32 25.94
C LEU A 482 8.85 -0.39 27.24
N ARG A 483 8.48 0.78 27.74
CA ARG A 483 7.56 0.94 28.90
C ARG A 483 6.36 1.81 28.55
N PRO A 484 5.44 1.33 27.70
CA PRO A 484 4.19 2.03 27.42
C PRO A 484 3.19 1.86 28.55
N THR A 485 2.13 2.70 28.54
CA THR A 485 0.95 2.48 29.36
C THR A 485 0.07 1.42 28.71
N ALA A 486 -0.46 0.47 29.49
CA ALA A 486 -1.40 -0.53 28.99
C ALA A 486 -2.79 0.07 28.76
N ARG A 487 -3.44 -0.34 27.69
CA ARG A 487 -4.86 -0.12 27.43
C ARG A 487 -5.54 -1.42 27.09
N ILE A 488 -6.32 -1.94 28.04
CA ILE A 488 -7.06 -3.17 27.84
C ILE A 488 -8.31 -2.89 26.98
N THR A 489 -8.45 -3.59 25.86
CA THR A 489 -9.53 -3.37 24.91
C THR A 489 -9.78 -4.60 24.02
N ASP A 490 -11.03 -4.84 23.68
CA ASP A 490 -11.49 -5.82 22.71
C ASP A 490 -11.32 -5.41 21.24
N ARG A 491 -10.76 -4.22 21.00
CA ARG A 491 -10.47 -3.74 19.65
C ARG A 491 -9.32 -4.48 18.97
N VAL A 492 -8.41 -5.05 19.72
CA VAL A 492 -7.38 -5.95 19.22
C VAL A 492 -7.83 -7.39 19.49
N ARG A 493 -7.51 -8.30 18.58
CA ARG A 493 -7.84 -9.70 18.80
C ARG A 493 -6.88 -10.35 19.80
N GLU A 494 -7.28 -11.51 20.34
CA GLU A 494 -6.41 -12.36 21.15
C GLU A 494 -5.10 -12.68 20.42
N ARG A 495 -4.01 -12.78 21.17
CA ARG A 495 -2.64 -13.05 20.74
C ARG A 495 -2.05 -11.94 19.87
N THR A 496 -2.62 -10.73 19.91
CA THR A 496 -2.07 -9.54 19.26
C THR A 496 -2.08 -8.34 20.19
N VAL A 497 -1.11 -7.45 19.99
CA VAL A 497 -1.05 -6.13 20.62
C VAL A 497 -0.87 -5.05 19.56
N PHE A 498 -1.32 -3.85 19.85
CA PHE A 498 -1.15 -2.71 18.94
C PHE A 498 -0.43 -1.57 19.63
N LEU A 499 0.57 -1.01 18.95
CA LEU A 499 1.28 0.22 19.35
C LEU A 499 1.55 1.06 18.10
N GLY A 500 1.45 2.39 18.23
CA GLY A 500 1.78 3.29 17.10
C GLY A 500 3.23 3.10 16.63
N ALA A 501 3.47 3.19 15.32
CA ALA A 501 4.75 2.82 14.71
C ALA A 501 5.95 3.56 15.33
N ASN A 502 5.83 4.87 15.56
CA ASN A 502 6.93 5.65 16.17
C ASN A 502 7.26 5.17 17.60
N ALA A 503 6.24 4.80 18.38
CA ALA A 503 6.44 4.26 19.71
C ALA A 503 7.00 2.82 19.68
N ALA A 504 6.61 2.05 18.69
CA ALA A 504 7.03 0.66 18.50
C ALA A 504 8.43 0.50 17.87
N ALA A 505 8.97 1.55 17.26
CA ALA A 505 10.20 1.50 16.47
C ALA A 505 11.38 0.73 17.11
N PRO A 506 11.66 0.84 18.43
CA PRO A 506 12.71 0.07 19.05
C PRO A 506 12.51 -1.45 19.08
N LEU A 507 11.28 -1.92 18.89
CA LEU A 507 10.92 -3.34 18.90
C LEU A 507 10.82 -3.93 17.50
N VAL A 508 10.59 -3.09 16.49
CA VAL A 508 10.29 -3.56 15.12
C VAL A 508 11.59 -3.89 14.38
N ALA A 509 11.72 -5.15 13.98
CA ALA A 509 12.86 -5.66 13.23
C ALA A 509 12.47 -6.45 11.99
N GLY A 510 11.23 -6.33 11.56
CA GLY A 510 10.63 -7.03 10.42
C GLY A 510 9.12 -6.93 10.49
N GLU A 511 8.45 -7.53 9.54
CA GLU A 511 7.01 -7.32 9.35
C GLU A 511 6.13 -8.03 10.37
N ARG A 512 6.56 -9.18 10.87
CA ARG A 512 5.84 -9.96 11.88
C ARG A 512 6.60 -9.94 13.20
N THR A 513 6.74 -8.75 13.75
CA THR A 513 7.40 -8.57 15.05
C THR A 513 6.59 -9.22 16.15
N ARG A 514 7.28 -10.03 16.97
CA ARG A 514 6.74 -10.64 18.18
C ARG A 514 7.30 -9.96 19.40
N VAL A 515 6.48 -9.90 20.44
CA VAL A 515 6.83 -9.25 21.71
C VAL A 515 6.31 -10.06 22.88
N ARG A 516 7.01 -9.99 24.00
CA ARG A 516 6.53 -10.43 25.32
C ARG A 516 6.03 -9.21 26.09
N VAL A 517 4.93 -9.37 26.78
CA VAL A 517 4.30 -8.32 27.59
C VAL A 517 4.22 -8.80 29.01
N ARG A 518 4.62 -7.96 29.96
CA ARG A 518 4.49 -8.26 31.40
C ARG A 518 4.28 -6.97 32.21
N ALA A 519 3.74 -7.11 33.41
CA ALA A 519 3.64 -6.00 34.35
C ALA A 519 5.03 -5.42 34.66
N ASP A 520 5.11 -4.10 34.84
CA ASP A 520 6.32 -3.42 35.31
C ASP A 520 6.34 -3.54 36.82
N SER A 521 7.12 -4.51 37.35
CA SER A 521 7.19 -4.88 38.79
C SER A 521 8.01 -3.86 39.62
#